data_6bdcc5e37dfe77f7c4671cb819687b57
#
_entry.id   6bdcc5e37dfe77f7c4671cb819687b57
#
_cell.length_a   1.000
_cell.length_b   1.000
_cell.length_c   1.000
_cell.angle_alpha   90.00
_cell.angle_beta   90.00
_cell.angle_gamma   90.00
#
_symmetry.space_group_name_H-M   'P 1'
#
loop_
_entity.id
_entity.type
_entity.pdbx_description
1 polymer ?
#
loop_
_entity_poly.entity_id
_entity_poly.type
_entity_poly.pdbx_seq_one_letter_code
_entity_poly.pdbx_strand_id
1 'polypeptide(L)'
;MPTPFRSPLLTFALSAIVFACACVGTPASAAAGQTPTQHAPKPWVPLPTVGERAAAIAVGEVGVPYRWGGASPAAGFDCSGLVDWAYGRLGIELPHSSYALYDQGRGVARSRMRAGDLLFFSGRGHVGIYIGRGRMVHAPHSGTRVQVVRLARSSYGARLVGVRRVSHA
;
A
#
# COMPACT_ATOMS: atom_id res chain seq x y z
N MET A 1 33.01 -41.18 16.28
CA MET A 1 33.63 -41.31 17.63
C MET A 1 33.04 -40.20 18.49
N PRO A 2 32.27 -40.52 19.47
CA PRO A 2 31.66 -39.56 20.40
C PRO A 2 32.53 -39.46 21.66
N THR A 3 32.59 -38.27 22.24
CA THR A 3 33.11 -38.14 23.61
C THR A 3 32.16 -37.29 24.44
N PRO A 4 32.04 -37.62 25.72
CA PRO A 4 30.83 -37.38 26.49
C PRO A 4 30.95 -36.25 27.53
N PHE A 5 29.80 -35.74 27.89
CA PHE A 5 29.29 -35.42 29.22
C PHE A 5 30.27 -35.18 30.38
N ARG A 6 30.08 -34.10 31.07
CA ARG A 6 30.15 -34.05 32.55
C ARG A 6 29.31 -32.91 33.13
N SER A 7 28.28 -33.32 33.84
CA SER A 7 27.70 -32.52 34.93
C SER A 7 28.56 -32.70 36.19
N PRO A 8 28.45 -31.77 37.15
CA PRO A 8 28.35 -32.22 38.52
C PRO A 8 27.15 -31.64 39.27
N LEU A 9 26.64 -32.54 40.03
CA LEU A 9 25.65 -32.36 41.10
C LEU A 9 26.29 -31.75 42.36
N LEU A 10 25.39 -31.37 43.27
CA LEU A 10 25.52 -31.20 44.75
C LEU A 10 25.92 -29.78 45.19
N THR A 11 25.26 -29.18 46.13
CA THR A 11 25.06 -29.64 47.48
C THR A 11 23.96 -28.89 48.24
N PHE A 12 23.19 -29.59 49.00
CA PHE A 12 22.26 -29.16 50.04
C PHE A 12 22.95 -28.36 51.14
N ALA A 13 22.31 -27.34 51.65
CA ALA A 13 22.47 -26.89 53.00
C ALA A 13 21.15 -26.46 53.62
N LEU A 14 20.62 -27.30 54.46
CA LEU A 14 19.59 -27.04 55.43
C LEU A 14 20.16 -26.14 56.54
N SER A 15 19.50 -25.12 56.87
CA SER A 15 19.62 -24.48 58.22
C SER A 15 18.27 -23.97 58.65
N ALA A 16 17.76 -24.61 59.64
CA ALA A 16 16.63 -24.22 60.44
C ALA A 16 17.06 -23.23 61.52
N ILE A 17 16.06 -22.56 62.09
CA ILE A 17 15.94 -21.99 63.44
C ILE A 17 15.64 -20.48 63.31
N VAL A 18 14.57 -19.95 63.83
CA VAL A 18 13.99 -19.77 65.15
C VAL A 18 12.78 -18.82 65.03
N PHE A 19 11.75 -19.17 65.70
CA PHE A 19 10.59 -18.38 66.09
C PHE A 19 10.92 -17.04 66.72
N ALA A 20 10.27 -16.00 66.21
CA ALA A 20 9.94 -14.82 67.05
C ALA A 20 8.54 -14.32 66.64
N CYS A 21 7.63 -14.62 67.54
CA CYS A 21 6.28 -14.08 67.56
C CYS A 21 6.35 -12.59 67.95
N ALA A 22 5.94 -11.70 67.11
CA ALA A 22 5.60 -10.34 67.49
C ALA A 22 4.32 -9.90 66.80
N CYS A 23 3.41 -9.55 67.62
CA CYS A 23 2.06 -9.15 67.31
C CYS A 23 1.97 -7.82 66.52
N VAL A 24 0.86 -7.75 65.76
CA VAL A 24 0.00 -6.58 65.61
C VAL A 24 0.48 -5.45 64.68
N GLY A 25 -0.28 -5.32 63.68
CA GLY A 25 -0.32 -4.16 62.81
C GLY A 25 -0.84 -4.50 61.44
N THR A 26 -2.16 -4.63 61.28
CA THR A 26 -2.78 -4.66 59.97
C THR A 26 -2.69 -3.26 59.36
N PRO A 27 -1.84 -3.01 58.37
CA PRO A 27 -2.03 -1.83 57.57
C PRO A 27 -3.24 -2.08 56.68
N ALA A 28 -4.22 -1.22 56.79
CA ALA A 28 -5.32 -1.12 55.84
C ALA A 28 -4.70 -1.03 54.42
N SER A 29 -4.94 -2.07 53.64
CA SER A 29 -4.60 -2.05 52.22
C SER A 29 -5.46 -0.99 51.57
N ALA A 30 -4.89 0.18 51.35
CA ALA A 30 -5.45 1.16 50.44
C ALA A 30 -5.45 0.50 49.07
N ALA A 31 -6.62 0.07 48.67
CA ALA A 31 -6.89 -0.34 47.28
C ALA A 31 -6.53 0.87 46.42
N ALA A 32 -5.32 0.86 45.88
CA ALA A 32 -4.94 1.81 44.85
C ALA A 32 -5.92 1.59 43.69
N GLY A 33 -6.85 2.54 43.57
CA GLY A 33 -7.79 2.56 42.46
C GLY A 33 -7.00 2.52 41.15
N GLN A 34 -7.04 1.39 40.47
CA GLN A 34 -6.55 1.28 39.10
C GLN A 34 -7.47 2.19 38.27
N THR A 35 -6.98 3.38 38.00
CA THR A 35 -7.56 4.27 36.99
C THR A 35 -7.63 3.44 35.71
N PRO A 36 -8.82 3.22 35.11
CA PRO A 36 -8.90 2.53 33.85
C PRO A 36 -8.08 3.34 32.84
N THR A 37 -7.03 2.71 32.32
CA THR A 37 -6.24 3.28 31.25
C THR A 37 -7.19 3.52 30.10
N GLN A 38 -7.67 4.74 29.94
CA GLN A 38 -8.48 5.14 28.81
C GLN A 38 -7.62 4.91 27.58
N HIS A 39 -7.92 3.85 26.82
CA HIS A 39 -7.36 3.65 25.50
C HIS A 39 -7.67 4.91 24.69
N ALA A 40 -6.65 5.70 24.40
CA ALA A 40 -6.79 6.83 23.51
C ALA A 40 -7.44 6.30 22.21
N PRO A 41 -8.48 6.95 21.71
CA PRO A 41 -9.15 6.49 20.51
C PRO A 41 -8.10 6.41 19.39
N LYS A 42 -8.04 5.23 18.74
CA LYS A 42 -7.14 5.00 17.61
C LYS A 42 -7.37 6.12 16.58
N PRO A 43 -6.33 6.82 16.12
CA PRO A 43 -6.51 7.92 15.19
C PRO A 43 -7.30 7.44 13.97
N TRP A 44 -8.37 8.15 13.63
CA TRP A 44 -9.20 7.83 12.49
C TRP A 44 -8.35 7.91 11.20
N VAL A 45 -8.23 6.80 10.48
CA VAL A 45 -7.56 6.72 9.18
C VAL A 45 -8.66 6.70 8.11
N PRO A 46 -8.72 7.69 7.22
CA PRO A 46 -9.68 7.68 6.13
C PRO A 46 -9.53 6.42 5.26
N LEU A 47 -10.65 5.85 4.85
CA LEU A 47 -10.64 4.75 3.91
C LEU A 47 -10.02 5.21 2.58
N PRO A 48 -9.23 4.34 1.91
CA PRO A 48 -8.65 4.67 0.61
C PRO A 48 -9.75 4.99 -0.41
N THR A 49 -9.58 6.06 -1.15
CA THR A 49 -10.44 6.41 -2.27
C THR A 49 -10.37 5.34 -3.36
N VAL A 50 -11.36 5.30 -4.23
CA VAL A 50 -11.36 4.40 -5.38
C VAL A 50 -10.11 4.57 -6.23
N GLY A 51 -9.69 5.82 -6.50
CA GLY A 51 -8.47 6.08 -7.24
C GLY A 51 -7.21 5.51 -6.56
N GLU A 52 -7.10 5.65 -5.25
CA GLU A 52 -5.98 5.07 -4.49
C GLU A 52 -5.99 3.54 -4.55
N ARG A 53 -7.16 2.93 -4.51
CA ARG A 53 -7.31 1.48 -4.67
C ARG A 53 -6.94 1.03 -6.08
N ALA A 54 -7.41 1.73 -7.13
CA ALA A 54 -7.04 1.45 -8.51
C ALA A 54 -5.52 1.58 -8.73
N ALA A 55 -4.91 2.63 -8.18
CA ALA A 55 -3.46 2.81 -8.22
C ALA A 55 -2.71 1.65 -7.55
N ALA A 56 -3.20 1.17 -6.40
CA ALA A 56 -2.61 0.04 -5.70
C ALA A 56 -2.73 -1.27 -6.51
N ILE A 57 -3.89 -1.53 -7.13
CA ILE A 57 -4.09 -2.68 -8.01
C ILE A 57 -3.10 -2.62 -9.19
N ALA A 58 -2.99 -1.48 -9.87
CA ALA A 58 -2.07 -1.33 -11.00
C ALA A 58 -0.60 -1.49 -10.59
N VAL A 59 -0.20 -1.06 -9.39
CA VAL A 59 1.15 -1.28 -8.85
C VAL A 59 1.39 -2.78 -8.60
N GLY A 60 0.39 -3.55 -8.22
CA GLY A 60 0.48 -4.99 -8.07
C GLY A 60 0.84 -5.73 -9.36
N GLU A 61 0.61 -5.11 -10.52
CA GLU A 61 0.90 -5.69 -11.83
C GLU A 61 2.30 -5.35 -12.36
N VAL A 62 3.14 -4.67 -11.56
CA VAL A 62 4.52 -4.35 -11.95
C VAL A 62 5.30 -5.63 -12.28
N GLY A 63 5.95 -5.64 -13.44
CA GLY A 63 6.69 -6.80 -13.95
C GLY A 63 5.90 -7.64 -14.98
N VAL A 64 4.58 -7.47 -15.09
CA VAL A 64 3.79 -8.13 -16.13
C VAL A 64 4.21 -7.59 -17.52
N PRO A 65 4.42 -8.47 -18.53
CA PRO A 65 4.86 -8.04 -19.86
C PRO A 65 3.85 -7.09 -20.54
N TYR A 66 4.38 -6.12 -21.29
CA TYR A 66 3.57 -5.36 -22.23
C TYR A 66 3.05 -6.27 -23.36
N ARG A 67 1.77 -6.15 -23.65
CA ARG A 67 1.12 -6.75 -24.83
C ARG A 67 0.11 -5.78 -25.40
N TRP A 68 0.21 -5.49 -26.68
CA TRP A 68 -0.79 -4.67 -27.38
C TRP A 68 -2.16 -5.34 -27.30
N GLY A 69 -3.19 -4.59 -26.88
CA GLY A 69 -4.54 -5.10 -26.65
C GLY A 69 -4.68 -6.01 -25.42
N GLY A 70 -3.64 -6.15 -24.61
CA GLY A 70 -3.68 -6.94 -23.38
C GLY A 70 -4.35 -6.16 -22.23
N ALA A 71 -5.22 -6.87 -21.47
CA ALA A 71 -5.97 -6.29 -20.35
C ALA A 71 -6.05 -7.22 -19.13
N SER A 72 -5.10 -8.15 -18.98
CA SER A 72 -5.07 -9.06 -17.83
C SER A 72 -3.63 -9.48 -17.50
N PRO A 73 -3.36 -9.93 -16.25
CA PRO A 73 -2.04 -10.44 -15.88
C PRO A 73 -1.58 -11.61 -16.74
N ALA A 74 -2.49 -12.49 -17.15
CA ALA A 74 -2.18 -13.66 -17.97
C ALA A 74 -1.89 -13.30 -19.44
N ALA A 75 -2.63 -12.33 -20.00
CA ALA A 75 -2.45 -11.89 -21.38
C ALA A 75 -1.34 -10.85 -21.53
N GLY A 76 -0.93 -10.20 -20.45
CA GLY A 76 -0.14 -8.97 -20.46
C GLY A 76 -1.02 -7.73 -20.52
N PHE A 77 -0.39 -6.55 -20.48
CA PHE A 77 -1.09 -5.27 -20.52
C PHE A 77 -0.56 -4.33 -21.59
N ASP A 78 -1.45 -3.61 -22.26
CA ASP A 78 -1.09 -2.33 -22.83
C ASP A 78 -1.43 -1.19 -21.84
N CYS A 79 -1.16 0.07 -22.25
CA CYS A 79 -1.31 1.22 -21.36
C CYS A 79 -2.75 1.43 -20.88
N SER A 80 -3.73 1.28 -21.76
CA SER A 80 -5.16 1.43 -21.47
C SER A 80 -5.75 0.18 -20.83
N GLY A 81 -5.28 -1.01 -21.19
CA GLY A 81 -5.70 -2.27 -20.59
C GLY A 81 -5.30 -2.38 -19.11
N LEU A 82 -4.15 -1.81 -18.72
CA LEU A 82 -3.78 -1.70 -17.31
C LEU A 82 -4.75 -0.79 -16.54
N VAL A 83 -5.23 0.30 -17.15
CA VAL A 83 -6.22 1.20 -16.55
C VAL A 83 -7.56 0.49 -16.41
N ASP A 84 -8.05 -0.12 -17.50
CA ASP A 84 -9.29 -0.89 -17.54
C ASP A 84 -9.29 -2.01 -16.46
N TRP A 85 -8.23 -2.80 -16.41
CA TRP A 85 -8.05 -3.82 -15.37
C TRP A 85 -8.12 -3.23 -13.95
N ALA A 86 -7.35 -2.19 -13.68
CA ALA A 86 -7.25 -1.65 -12.34
C ALA A 86 -8.57 -1.10 -11.82
N TYR A 87 -9.32 -0.41 -12.67
CA TYR A 87 -10.63 0.13 -12.34
C TYR A 87 -11.73 -0.93 -12.41
N GLY A 88 -11.67 -1.84 -13.38
CA GLY A 88 -12.62 -2.95 -13.52
C GLY A 88 -12.65 -3.86 -12.28
N ARG A 89 -11.49 -4.06 -11.61
CA ARG A 89 -11.42 -4.77 -10.32
C ARG A 89 -12.20 -4.09 -9.18
N LEU A 90 -12.57 -2.85 -9.38
CA LEU A 90 -13.38 -2.06 -8.44
C LEU A 90 -14.82 -1.86 -8.93
N GLY A 91 -15.21 -2.55 -9.99
CA GLY A 91 -16.55 -2.45 -10.59
C GLY A 91 -16.75 -1.21 -11.46
N ILE A 92 -15.65 -0.63 -11.96
CA ILE A 92 -15.69 0.57 -12.80
C ILE A 92 -15.28 0.21 -14.20
N GLU A 93 -16.23 0.21 -15.11
CA GLU A 93 -15.98 -0.04 -16.51
C GLU A 93 -15.42 1.21 -17.19
N LEU A 94 -14.27 1.05 -17.83
CA LEU A 94 -13.58 2.10 -18.57
C LEU A 94 -13.26 1.59 -19.99
N PRO A 95 -13.23 2.48 -21.00
CA PRO A 95 -12.89 2.06 -22.34
C PRO A 95 -11.43 1.64 -22.46
N HIS A 96 -11.16 0.51 -23.14
CA HIS A 96 -9.81 0.04 -23.44
C HIS A 96 -9.20 0.82 -24.62
N SER A 97 -9.11 2.13 -24.45
CA SER A 97 -8.51 3.06 -25.43
C SER A 97 -8.04 4.31 -24.71
N SER A 98 -6.77 4.65 -24.85
CA SER A 98 -6.21 5.86 -24.23
C SER A 98 -6.88 7.15 -24.73
N TYR A 99 -7.34 7.16 -25.98
CA TYR A 99 -8.08 8.29 -26.55
C TYR A 99 -9.47 8.43 -25.89
N ALA A 100 -10.22 7.34 -25.79
CA ALA A 100 -11.55 7.35 -25.17
C ALA A 100 -11.47 7.59 -23.64
N LEU A 101 -10.42 7.09 -22.99
CA LEU A 101 -10.15 7.39 -21.57
C LEU A 101 -9.93 8.88 -21.30
N TYR A 102 -9.41 9.63 -22.28
CA TYR A 102 -9.20 11.07 -22.12
C TYR A 102 -10.51 11.83 -21.91
N ASP A 103 -11.61 11.31 -22.42
CA ASP A 103 -12.94 11.90 -22.31
C ASP A 103 -13.69 11.42 -21.06
N GLN A 104 -13.07 10.50 -20.28
CA GLN A 104 -13.65 10.00 -19.04
C GLN A 104 -13.30 10.89 -17.85
N GLY A 105 -14.27 11.06 -16.96
CA GLY A 105 -14.07 11.79 -15.71
C GLY A 105 -13.86 13.29 -15.90
N ARG A 106 -13.32 13.94 -14.88
CA ARG A 106 -13.10 15.40 -14.88
C ARG A 106 -11.63 15.75 -15.02
N GLY A 107 -11.37 16.91 -15.65
CA GLY A 107 -10.03 17.48 -15.73
C GLY A 107 -9.46 17.84 -14.34
N VAL A 108 -8.18 17.60 -14.14
CA VAL A 108 -7.46 17.91 -12.90
C VAL A 108 -6.21 18.74 -13.20
N ALA A 109 -6.03 19.84 -12.46
CA ALA A 109 -4.78 20.59 -12.54
C ALA A 109 -3.60 19.74 -12.05
N ARG A 110 -2.43 19.85 -12.70
CA ARG A 110 -1.21 19.09 -12.36
C ARG A 110 -0.82 19.21 -10.88
N SER A 111 -1.01 20.39 -10.29
CA SER A 111 -0.75 20.64 -8.85
C SER A 111 -1.72 19.94 -7.90
N ARG A 112 -2.85 19.44 -8.41
CA ARG A 112 -3.92 18.79 -7.63
C ARG A 112 -4.04 17.28 -7.90
N MET A 113 -3.01 16.70 -8.54
CA MET A 113 -2.99 15.25 -8.81
C MET A 113 -3.05 14.44 -7.52
N ARG A 114 -3.84 13.36 -7.55
CA ARG A 114 -3.97 12.37 -6.48
C ARG A 114 -3.80 10.96 -7.04
N ALA A 115 -3.42 10.01 -6.22
CA ALA A 115 -3.32 8.62 -6.65
C ALA A 115 -4.63 8.15 -7.30
N GLY A 116 -4.51 7.45 -8.43
CA GLY A 116 -5.60 7.04 -9.30
C GLY A 116 -5.86 8.00 -10.48
N ASP A 117 -5.38 9.23 -10.46
CA ASP A 117 -5.56 10.10 -11.63
C ASP A 117 -4.88 9.52 -12.87
N LEU A 118 -5.56 9.58 -14.00
CA LEU A 118 -5.06 9.15 -15.30
C LEU A 118 -4.22 10.25 -15.91
N LEU A 119 -3.02 9.91 -16.34
CA LEU A 119 -2.05 10.83 -16.93
C LEU A 119 -1.95 10.57 -18.43
N PHE A 120 -2.15 11.62 -19.25
CA PHE A 120 -2.10 11.55 -20.69
C PHE A 120 -0.92 12.36 -21.24
N PHE A 121 -0.29 11.80 -22.26
CA PHE A 121 0.94 12.37 -22.83
C PHE A 121 0.72 12.86 -24.26
N SER A 122 1.68 13.60 -24.82
CA SER A 122 1.60 14.19 -26.16
C SER A 122 1.06 13.18 -27.18
N GLY A 123 0.05 13.60 -27.95
CA GLY A 123 -0.66 12.75 -28.90
C GLY A 123 -1.74 11.85 -28.30
N ARG A 124 -1.91 11.82 -26.98
CA ARG A 124 -2.90 11.00 -26.23
C ARG A 124 -2.83 9.48 -26.48
N GLY A 125 -1.86 9.02 -27.25
CA GLY A 125 -1.68 7.60 -27.55
C GLY A 125 -1.10 6.79 -26.36
N HIS A 126 -0.91 7.43 -25.21
CA HIS A 126 -0.38 6.77 -24.01
C HIS A 126 -1.03 7.32 -22.75
N VAL A 127 -1.30 6.40 -21.81
CA VAL A 127 -1.87 6.68 -20.50
C VAL A 127 -1.09 5.95 -19.39
N GLY A 128 -1.04 6.56 -18.21
CA GLY A 128 -0.55 5.93 -16.99
C GLY A 128 -1.41 6.33 -15.80
N ILE A 129 -1.28 5.63 -14.69
CA ILE A 129 -2.00 5.90 -13.45
C ILE A 129 -1.03 6.59 -12.47
N TYR A 130 -1.38 7.77 -11.99
CA TYR A 130 -0.61 8.46 -10.96
C TYR A 130 -0.71 7.73 -9.62
N ILE A 131 0.43 7.51 -8.97
CA ILE A 131 0.51 6.78 -7.70
C ILE A 131 1.02 7.66 -6.54
N GLY A 132 1.00 8.98 -6.73
CA GLY A 132 1.49 9.93 -5.73
C GLY A 132 3.00 10.19 -5.82
N ARG A 133 3.45 11.26 -5.15
CA ARG A 133 4.86 11.65 -5.02
C ARG A 133 5.59 11.77 -6.36
N GLY A 134 4.92 12.32 -7.38
CA GLY A 134 5.48 12.51 -8.72
C GLY A 134 5.78 11.24 -9.49
N ARG A 135 5.12 10.11 -9.16
CA ARG A 135 5.30 8.80 -9.79
C ARG A 135 4.03 8.34 -10.49
N MET A 136 4.20 7.54 -11.51
CA MET A 136 3.11 6.81 -12.16
C MET A 136 3.49 5.35 -12.39
N VAL A 137 2.48 4.50 -12.51
CA VAL A 137 2.57 3.14 -13.03
C VAL A 137 1.97 3.11 -14.43
N HIS A 138 2.60 2.39 -15.34
CA HIS A 138 2.16 2.26 -16.73
C HIS A 138 2.74 1.02 -17.41
N ALA A 139 2.12 0.59 -18.52
CA ALA A 139 2.66 -0.37 -19.47
C ALA A 139 3.18 0.41 -20.70
N PRO A 140 4.52 0.56 -20.89
CA PRO A 140 5.07 1.52 -21.85
C PRO A 140 4.87 1.17 -23.32
N HIS A 141 5.46 0.06 -23.76
CA HIS A 141 5.48 -0.39 -25.17
C HIS A 141 6.00 -1.84 -25.27
N SER A 142 5.89 -2.44 -26.45
CA SER A 142 6.39 -3.78 -26.74
C SER A 142 7.86 -3.96 -26.33
N GLY A 143 8.17 -5.12 -25.78
CA GLY A 143 9.50 -5.44 -25.25
C GLY A 143 9.76 -4.97 -23.83
N THR A 144 8.80 -4.25 -23.22
CA THR A 144 8.89 -3.80 -21.83
C THR A 144 7.90 -4.50 -20.92
N ARG A 145 7.85 -4.07 -19.67
CA ARG A 145 6.93 -4.57 -18.65
C ARG A 145 6.22 -3.40 -17.97
N VAL A 146 5.11 -3.67 -17.31
CA VAL A 146 4.50 -2.72 -16.38
C VAL A 146 5.55 -2.25 -15.40
N GLN A 147 5.67 -0.94 -15.24
CA GLN A 147 6.70 -0.34 -14.40
C GLN A 147 6.26 0.96 -13.74
N VAL A 148 6.97 1.34 -12.69
CA VAL A 148 6.82 2.63 -12.02
C VAL A 148 7.94 3.56 -12.47
N VAL A 149 7.56 4.78 -12.88
CA VAL A 149 8.52 5.82 -13.26
C VAL A 149 8.29 7.12 -12.48
N ARG A 150 9.36 7.90 -12.29
CA ARG A 150 9.28 9.28 -11.78
C ARG A 150 9.08 10.23 -12.94
N LEU A 151 8.01 11.02 -12.90
CA LEU A 151 7.68 11.98 -13.97
C LEU A 151 8.83 12.97 -14.21
N ALA A 152 9.39 13.54 -13.16
CA ALA A 152 10.47 14.53 -13.26
C ALA A 152 11.80 13.97 -13.79
N ARG A 153 11.98 12.65 -13.78
CA ARG A 153 13.21 11.97 -14.23
C ARG A 153 13.01 11.16 -15.52
N SER A 154 11.90 11.41 -16.21
CA SER A 154 11.55 10.73 -17.46
C SER A 154 11.03 11.75 -18.48
N SER A 155 11.06 11.40 -19.75
CA SER A 155 10.46 12.21 -20.83
C SER A 155 8.96 12.46 -20.65
N TYR A 156 8.29 11.63 -19.84
CA TYR A 156 6.86 11.75 -19.58
C TYR A 156 6.49 13.06 -18.88
N GLY A 157 7.33 13.56 -17.97
CA GLY A 157 7.04 14.81 -17.25
C GLY A 157 6.85 16.02 -18.15
N ALA A 158 7.69 16.16 -19.17
CA ALA A 158 7.61 17.24 -20.16
C ALA A 158 6.46 17.03 -21.16
N ARG A 159 6.05 15.79 -21.40
CA ARG A 159 5.04 15.40 -22.38
C ARG A 159 3.63 15.29 -21.81
N LEU A 160 3.44 15.54 -20.52
CA LEU A 160 2.12 15.48 -19.85
C LEU A 160 1.21 16.60 -20.37
N VAL A 161 0.13 16.23 -21.07
CA VAL A 161 -0.83 17.16 -21.70
C VAL A 161 -2.20 17.14 -21.02
N GLY A 162 -2.49 16.19 -20.18
CA GLY A 162 -3.77 16.14 -19.47
C GLY A 162 -3.77 15.18 -18.31
N VAL A 163 -4.63 15.50 -17.35
CA VAL A 163 -4.90 14.65 -16.19
C VAL A 163 -6.41 14.51 -16.03
N ARG A 164 -6.88 13.30 -15.87
CA ARG A 164 -8.30 12.99 -15.66
C ARG A 164 -8.50 12.22 -14.36
N ARG A 165 -9.52 12.60 -13.62
CA ARG A 165 -9.95 11.87 -12.43
C ARG A 165 -11.26 11.18 -12.74
N VAL A 166 -11.23 9.84 -12.69
CA VAL A 166 -12.43 9.01 -12.75
C VAL A 166 -13.24 9.28 -11.49
N SER A 167 -14.45 9.78 -11.66
CA SER A 167 -15.41 9.99 -10.58
C SER A 167 -16.45 8.86 -10.62
N HIS A 168 -16.78 8.31 -9.46
CA HIS A 168 -18.04 7.60 -9.32
C HIS A 168 -19.12 8.59 -9.03
N ALA A 169 -20.26 8.42 -9.72
CA ALA A 169 -21.51 9.00 -9.27
C ALA A 169 -21.98 8.26 -8.02
#